data_82fe024348b2dd46a25f2488246d2a76
#
_entry.id   82fe024348b2dd46a25f2488246d2a76
#
_cell.length_a   1.000
_cell.length_b   1.000
_cell.length_c   1.000
_cell.angle_alpha   90.00
_cell.angle_beta   90.00
_cell.angle_gamma   90.00
#
_symmetry.space_group_name_H-M   'P 1'
#
loop_
_entity.id
_entity.type
_entity.pdbx_description
1 polymer ?
#
loop_
_entity_poly.entity_id
_entity_poly.type
_entity_poly.pdbx_seq_one_letter_code
_entity_poly.pdbx_strand_id
1 'polypeptide(L)' 'VNKEYLGDSVYVEFDGRFVLTTDNGYGPSNTIILEPEVYEALTRYAQRLKHQISTS' A
#
# COMPACT_ATOMS: atom_id res chain seq x y z
N VAL A 1 8.34 3.12 13.10
CA VAL A 1 8.71 2.24 12.08
C VAL A 1 8.96 2.96 10.79
N ASN A 2 9.68 2.33 9.89
CA ASN A 2 10.16 3.04 8.73
C ASN A 2 9.10 3.28 7.69
N LYS A 3 9.06 4.51 7.22
CA LYS A 3 8.18 4.87 6.13
C LYS A 3 8.92 4.61 4.83
N GLU A 4 8.27 3.94 3.91
CA GLU A 4 8.92 3.58 2.67
C GLU A 4 8.13 4.11 1.49
N TYR A 5 8.82 4.57 0.48
CA TYR A 5 8.20 5.09 -0.72
C TYR A 5 7.89 3.95 -1.67
N LEU A 6 6.65 3.84 -2.10
CA LEU A 6 6.25 2.78 -3.02
C LEU A 6 6.25 3.23 -4.47
N GLY A 7 6.10 4.52 -4.70
CA GLY A 7 6.04 5.05 -6.05
C GLY A 7 4.76 5.86 -6.23
N ASP A 8 4.77 6.73 -7.21
CA ASP A 8 3.58 7.51 -7.56
C ASP A 8 3.05 8.29 -6.35
N SER A 9 3.97 8.81 -5.55
CA SER A 9 3.64 9.61 -4.37
C SER A 9 2.95 8.83 -3.26
N VAL A 10 3.09 7.51 -3.25
CA VAL A 10 2.49 6.66 -2.23
C VAL A 10 3.57 6.16 -1.29
N TYR A 11 3.31 6.30 0.01
CA TYR A 11 4.21 5.84 1.04
C TYR A 11 3.51 4.82 1.93
N VAL A 12 4.27 3.97 2.57
CA VAL A 12 3.71 2.99 3.48
C VAL A 12 4.56 2.93 4.74
N GLU A 13 3.93 2.70 5.88
CA GLU A 13 4.66 2.41 7.10
C GLU A 13 3.83 1.44 7.91
N PHE A 14 4.45 0.78 8.85
CA PHE A 14 3.80 -0.25 9.63
C PHE A 14 3.95 0.06 11.12
N ASP A 15 2.82 0.09 11.83
CA ASP A 15 2.86 0.30 13.27
C ASP A 15 1.90 -0.68 13.93
N GLY A 16 1.80 -1.89 13.39
CA GLY A 16 0.81 -2.86 13.78
C GLY A 16 -0.29 -2.92 12.74
N ARG A 17 -0.39 -1.88 11.93
CA ARG A 17 -1.30 -1.81 10.80
C ARG A 17 -0.51 -1.18 9.66
N PHE A 18 -0.93 -1.43 8.45
CA PHE A 18 -0.27 -0.84 7.29
C PHE A 18 -0.90 0.51 7.01
N VAL A 19 -0.12 1.56 7.10
CA VAL A 19 -0.61 2.91 6.88
C VAL A 19 -0.08 3.40 5.54
N LEU A 20 -1.00 3.61 4.61
CA LEU A 20 -0.65 4.09 3.28
C LEU A 20 -1.01 5.57 3.20
N THR A 21 -0.07 6.37 2.71
CA THR A 21 -0.33 7.80 2.56
C THR A 21 0.07 8.26 1.18
N THR A 22 -0.63 9.26 0.68
CA THR A 22 -0.24 9.91 -0.55
C THR A 22 0.23 11.32 -0.21
N ASP A 23 1.05 11.88 -1.07
CA ASP A 23 1.64 13.18 -0.80
C ASP A 23 1.49 14.04 -2.05
N ASN A 24 0.99 15.26 -1.88
CA ASN A 24 0.79 16.14 -3.03
C ASN A 24 1.85 17.24 -3.10
N GLY A 25 2.94 17.07 -2.38
CA GLY A 25 3.97 18.08 -2.39
C GLY A 25 3.88 19.04 -1.23
N TYR A 26 2.77 19.06 -0.53
CA TYR A 26 2.58 19.92 0.63
C TYR A 26 2.36 19.12 1.90
N GLY A 27 2.45 17.81 1.79
CA GLY A 27 2.23 16.92 2.93
C GLY A 27 1.25 15.85 2.54
N PRO A 28 0.93 14.95 3.47
CA PRO A 28 0.01 13.85 3.16
C PRO A 28 -1.35 14.39 2.74
N SER A 29 -1.86 13.90 1.62
CA SER A 29 -3.17 14.33 1.16
C SER A 29 -4.24 13.32 1.50
N ASN A 30 -3.91 12.04 1.59
CA ASN A 30 -4.87 11.00 1.96
C ASN A 30 -4.18 9.93 2.77
N THR A 31 -4.92 9.29 3.64
CA THR A 31 -4.37 8.22 4.47
C THR A 31 -5.34 7.05 4.47
N ILE A 32 -4.83 5.85 4.27
CA ILE A 32 -5.61 4.64 4.34
C ILE A 32 -4.92 3.70 5.30
N ILE A 33 -5.67 3.16 6.26
CA ILE A 33 -5.11 2.25 7.23
C ILE A 33 -5.69 0.86 6.98
N LEU A 34 -4.82 -0.12 6.80
CA LEU A 34 -5.21 -1.49 6.55
C LEU A 34 -4.86 -2.36 7.74
N GLU A 35 -5.86 -3.01 8.31
CA GLU A 35 -5.59 -4.02 9.31
C GLU A 35 -4.86 -5.18 8.63
N PRO A 36 -4.10 -5.99 9.37
CA PRO A 36 -3.34 -7.05 8.71
C PRO A 36 -4.19 -8.00 7.86
N GLU A 37 -5.40 -8.32 8.33
CA GLU A 37 -6.25 -9.23 7.55
C GLU A 37 -6.76 -8.57 6.29
N VAL A 38 -6.96 -7.27 6.32
CA VAL A 38 -7.36 -6.54 5.12
C VAL A 38 -6.19 -6.46 4.15
N TYR A 39 -5.00 -6.26 4.68
CA TYR A 39 -3.81 -6.24 3.85
C TYR A 39 -3.61 -7.61 3.16
N GLU A 40 -3.88 -8.69 3.88
CA GLU A 40 -3.78 -10.02 3.27
C GLU A 40 -4.77 -10.17 2.13
N ALA A 41 -5.97 -9.65 2.29
CA ALA A 41 -6.96 -9.71 1.22
C ALA A 41 -6.48 -8.96 -0.01
N LEU A 42 -5.85 -7.81 0.21
CA LEU A 42 -5.31 -7.03 -0.89
C LEU A 42 -4.20 -7.77 -1.60
N THR A 43 -3.32 -8.42 -0.85
CA THR A 43 -2.22 -9.15 -1.48
C THR A 43 -2.73 -10.34 -2.26
N ARG A 44 -3.78 -11.02 -1.78
CA ARG A 44 -4.34 -12.12 -2.55
C ARG A 44 -4.95 -11.63 -3.86
N TYR A 45 -5.59 -10.49 -3.81
CA TYR A 45 -6.15 -9.89 -5.00
C TYR A 45 -5.04 -9.54 -6.00
N ALA A 46 -3.99 -8.94 -5.51
CA ALA A 46 -2.87 -8.56 -6.37
C ALA A 46 -2.21 -9.78 -6.99
N GLN A 47 -2.11 -10.87 -6.23
CA GLN A 47 -1.51 -12.08 -6.75
C GLN A 47 -2.35 -12.70 -7.85
N ARG A 48 -3.67 -12.64 -7.72
CA ARG A 48 -4.53 -13.15 -8.77
C ARG A 48 -4.38 -12.37 -10.05
N LEU A 49 -4.28 -11.05 -9.94
CA LEU A 49 -4.08 -10.23 -11.11
C LEU A 49 -2.73 -10.51 -11.76
N LYS A 50 -1.72 -10.73 -10.93
CA LYS A 50 -0.42 -11.02 -11.43
C LYS A 50 -0.42 -12.29 -12.28
N HIS A 51 -1.16 -13.29 -11.84
CA HIS A 51 -1.27 -14.52 -12.61
C HIS A 51 -1.95 -14.27 -13.94
N GLN A 52 -2.91 -13.37 -13.96
CA GLN A 52 -3.63 -13.14 -15.18
C GLN A 52 -2.90 -12.29 -16.16
N ILE A 53 -2.27 -11.27 -15.68
CA ILE A 53 -1.64 -10.41 -16.60
C ILE A 53 -0.27 -10.68 -16.73
N SER A 54 0.25 -11.52 -16.18
CA SER A 54 1.41 -11.69 -16.07
C SER A 54 2.27 -11.79 -16.73
N THR A 55 2.40 -12.11 -16.98
CA THR A 55 3.24 -12.32 -17.61
C THR A 55 4.07 -11.48 -17.50
N SER A 56 3.85 -10.70 -17.15
CA SER A 56 4.71 -9.85 -17.04
C SER A 56 5.28 -9.66 -16.10
#